data_097d48161ce62dac337684f6b924aaf7
#
_entry.id   097d48161ce62dac337684f6b924aaf7
#
_cell.length_a   1.000
_cell.length_b   1.000
_cell.length_c   1.000
_cell.angle_alpha   90.00
_cell.angle_beta   90.00
_cell.angle_gamma   90.00
#
_symmetry.space_group_name_H-M   'P 1'
#
loop_
_entity.id
_entity.type
_entity.pdbx_description
1 polymer ?
#
loop_
_entity_poly.entity_id
_entity_poly.type
_entity_poly.pdbx_seq_one_letter_code
_entity_poly.pdbx_strand_id
1 'polypeptide(L)'
;MANDIRNILTISGNQKLIDEMLQAIQVDAFGRGSIDFKKVLPIPKDLDIPEGSDTREGITLVKDFLDKIPNEDLSREGTFDDFMEYLKKYANGLTEDKKKIWNLGIAAVSNIHYYNSATWYDWTIKNWGTTSLAYKYHKSDNPNELNFLTAWKPAKGIIGNLSKHYPELTFTIKWADEYFGENCGTEAYQNGKVVSRELPHTDVSAVDFAADIWQMSPAERGLVLNLSGNKYICSSVDEYSVVEIFGKPGLFANERLTEDDVPKGLHLYHLRYDDDNCEMQTLERKVTVNHAGSLVTAEEIDFGNQEYIELTDESDLSFLGVDSDFEHLLSGDIPTFDTLDEYINKDGGLTYD
;
A
#
# COMPACT_ATOMS: atom_id res chain seq x y z
N MET A 1 4.46 11.88 0.07
CA MET A 1 3.43 11.91 -0.99
C MET A 1 2.25 11.05 -0.54
N ALA A 2 1.05 11.30 -1.03
CA ALA A 2 -0.08 10.42 -0.75
C ALA A 2 -0.01 9.24 -1.72
N ASN A 3 -0.34 8.03 -1.27
CA ASN A 3 -0.48 6.87 -2.16
C ASN A 3 -1.68 7.09 -3.08
N ASP A 4 -1.48 6.84 -4.35
CA ASP A 4 -2.55 6.85 -5.36
C ASP A 4 -3.30 5.51 -5.33
N ILE A 5 -4.61 5.54 -5.16
CA ILE A 5 -5.49 4.38 -5.32
C ILE A 5 -6.22 4.51 -6.65
N ARG A 6 -6.03 3.56 -7.55
CA ARG A 6 -6.78 3.49 -8.79
C ARG A 6 -8.13 2.85 -8.56
N ASN A 7 -9.20 3.54 -8.95
CA ASN A 7 -10.57 3.09 -8.84
C ASN A 7 -11.16 2.91 -10.24
N ILE A 8 -11.73 1.75 -10.52
CA ILE A 8 -12.48 1.45 -11.73
C ILE A 8 -13.91 1.12 -11.30
N LEU A 9 -14.84 2.02 -11.60
CA LEU A 9 -16.24 1.88 -11.26
C LEU A 9 -17.05 1.53 -12.50
N THR A 10 -17.62 0.34 -12.55
CA THR A 10 -18.52 -0.12 -13.61
C THR A 10 -19.96 -0.06 -13.12
N ILE A 11 -20.86 0.52 -13.92
CA ILE A 11 -22.27 0.67 -13.60
C ILE A 11 -23.09 -0.23 -14.53
N SER A 12 -24.04 -0.97 -13.96
CA SER A 12 -24.94 -1.85 -14.72
C SER A 12 -26.40 -1.62 -14.34
N GLY A 13 -27.31 -1.77 -15.32
CA GLY A 13 -28.73 -1.56 -15.18
C GLY A 13 -29.36 -0.88 -16.39
N ASN A 14 -30.39 -0.09 -16.15
CA ASN A 14 -31.09 0.66 -17.22
C ASN A 14 -30.18 1.74 -17.80
N GLN A 15 -29.88 1.69 -19.11
CA GLN A 15 -28.94 2.58 -19.78
C GLN A 15 -29.34 4.04 -19.68
N LYS A 16 -30.62 4.37 -19.83
CA LYS A 16 -31.09 5.75 -19.72
C LYS A 16 -30.82 6.33 -18.33
N LEU A 17 -31.07 5.54 -17.28
CA LEU A 17 -30.81 5.95 -15.90
C LEU A 17 -29.30 6.10 -15.63
N ILE A 18 -28.47 5.23 -16.22
CA ILE A 18 -27.01 5.34 -16.15
C ILE A 18 -26.56 6.67 -16.80
N ASP A 19 -27.07 7.00 -17.99
CA ASP A 19 -26.70 8.23 -18.69
C ASP A 19 -27.12 9.50 -17.93
N GLU A 20 -28.32 9.51 -17.36
CA GLU A 20 -28.82 10.59 -16.52
C GLU A 20 -27.97 10.76 -15.26
N MET A 21 -27.64 9.67 -14.60
CA MET A 21 -26.78 9.65 -13.40
C MET A 21 -25.38 10.16 -13.72
N LEU A 22 -24.71 9.62 -14.76
CA LEU A 22 -23.37 10.04 -15.16
C LEU A 22 -23.32 11.55 -15.51
N GLN A 23 -24.37 12.08 -16.14
CA GLN A 23 -24.48 13.51 -16.40
C GLN A 23 -24.61 14.33 -15.11
N ALA A 24 -25.37 13.84 -14.14
CA ALA A 24 -25.61 14.53 -12.88
C ALA A 24 -24.37 14.64 -11.99
N ILE A 25 -23.53 13.58 -11.97
CA ILE A 25 -22.39 13.48 -11.06
C ILE A 25 -21.05 13.94 -11.67
N GLN A 26 -21.01 14.24 -12.99
CA GLN A 26 -19.76 14.62 -13.65
C GLN A 26 -19.16 15.93 -13.11
N VAL A 27 -17.86 16.05 -13.15
CA VAL A 27 -17.15 17.31 -12.93
C VAL A 27 -17.36 18.20 -14.16
N ASP A 28 -17.88 19.44 -13.97
CA ASP A 28 -18.27 20.31 -15.08
C ASP A 28 -17.12 20.61 -16.06
N ALA A 29 -15.91 20.72 -15.55
CA ALA A 29 -14.72 20.97 -16.35
C ALA A 29 -14.24 19.78 -17.18
N PHE A 30 -14.57 18.53 -16.78
CA PHE A 30 -14.11 17.29 -17.44
C PHE A 30 -15.22 16.61 -18.24
N GLY A 31 -16.47 16.77 -17.81
CA GLY A 31 -17.61 16.10 -18.45
C GLY A 31 -17.71 14.60 -18.15
N ARG A 32 -18.36 13.86 -19.06
CA ARG A 32 -18.60 12.42 -18.91
C ARG A 32 -17.28 11.63 -18.77
N GLY A 33 -17.27 10.69 -17.84
CA GLY A 33 -16.07 9.92 -17.46
C GLY A 33 -15.42 10.40 -16.16
N SER A 34 -15.99 11.45 -15.55
CA SER A 34 -15.56 11.98 -14.25
C SER A 34 -16.65 11.86 -13.19
N ILE A 35 -16.27 12.01 -11.93
CA ILE A 35 -17.19 12.00 -10.79
C ILE A 35 -16.82 13.11 -9.80
N ASP A 36 -17.80 13.95 -9.47
CA ASP A 36 -17.71 14.96 -8.41
C ASP A 36 -18.36 14.42 -7.13
N PHE A 37 -17.56 14.08 -6.14
CA PHE A 37 -18.06 13.57 -4.86
C PHE A 37 -18.98 14.55 -4.14
N LYS A 38 -18.77 15.88 -4.34
CA LYS A 38 -19.62 16.91 -3.74
C LYS A 38 -21.02 16.94 -4.36
N LYS A 39 -21.17 16.52 -5.61
CA LYS A 39 -22.49 16.37 -6.25
C LYS A 39 -23.22 15.13 -5.76
N VAL A 40 -22.50 14.09 -5.35
CA VAL A 40 -23.10 12.88 -4.79
C VAL A 40 -23.44 13.07 -3.31
N LEU A 41 -22.50 13.58 -2.53
CA LEU A 41 -22.64 13.82 -1.09
C LEU A 41 -21.80 15.02 -0.66
N PRO A 42 -22.40 16.23 -0.55
CA PRO A 42 -21.68 17.43 -0.17
C PRO A 42 -21.23 17.41 1.29
N ILE A 43 -20.05 17.97 1.57
CA ILE A 43 -19.58 18.17 2.93
C ILE A 43 -20.43 19.26 3.61
N PRO A 44 -20.98 19.03 4.82
CA PRO A 44 -21.64 20.07 5.60
C PRO A 44 -20.72 21.26 5.85
N LYS A 45 -21.25 22.48 5.71
CA LYS A 45 -20.43 23.70 5.82
C LYS A 45 -19.78 23.89 7.18
N ASP A 46 -20.43 23.43 8.25
CA ASP A 46 -19.90 23.58 9.62
C ASP A 46 -18.62 22.75 9.85
N LEU A 47 -18.40 21.72 9.02
CA LEU A 47 -17.19 20.92 9.06
C LEU A 47 -15.99 21.60 8.37
N ASP A 48 -16.17 22.75 7.72
CA ASP A 48 -15.11 23.51 7.06
C ASP A 48 -14.28 24.29 8.09
N ILE A 49 -13.70 23.57 9.04
CA ILE A 49 -12.73 24.08 10.00
C ILE A 49 -11.39 23.38 9.80
N PRO A 50 -10.26 24.04 10.17
CA PRO A 50 -8.93 23.47 9.98
C PRO A 50 -8.78 22.10 10.64
N GLU A 51 -8.24 21.12 9.92
CA GLU A 51 -7.74 19.89 10.51
C GLU A 51 -6.29 20.10 10.95
N GLY A 52 -5.99 19.89 12.24
CA GLY A 52 -4.63 20.09 12.74
C GLY A 52 -4.51 20.17 14.26
N SER A 53 -3.32 20.59 14.71
CA SER A 53 -2.98 20.71 16.13
C SER A 53 -3.91 21.64 16.90
N ASP A 54 -4.23 22.81 16.32
CA ASP A 54 -5.04 23.84 16.98
C ASP A 54 -6.46 23.35 17.27
N THR A 55 -7.08 22.63 16.35
CA THR A 55 -8.40 22.04 16.54
C THR A 55 -8.38 20.94 17.60
N ARG A 56 -7.34 20.09 17.58
CA ARG A 56 -7.17 19.03 18.59
C ARG A 56 -6.90 19.61 19.98
N GLU A 57 -6.06 20.63 20.07
CA GLU A 57 -5.83 21.37 21.32
C GLU A 57 -7.12 22.01 21.79
N GLY A 58 -7.90 22.62 20.91
CA GLY A 58 -9.20 23.19 21.23
C GLY A 58 -10.18 22.18 21.83
N ILE A 59 -10.28 21.00 21.25
CA ILE A 59 -11.10 19.90 21.76
C ILE A 59 -10.63 19.49 23.16
N THR A 60 -9.31 19.36 23.35
CA THR A 60 -8.72 19.02 24.65
C THR A 60 -9.02 20.08 25.71
N LEU A 61 -8.89 21.37 25.38
CA LEU A 61 -9.21 22.47 26.29
C LEU A 61 -10.68 22.47 26.69
N VAL A 62 -11.58 22.23 25.78
CA VAL A 62 -13.03 22.13 26.07
C VAL A 62 -13.29 20.94 27.00
N LYS A 63 -12.69 19.78 26.72
CA LYS A 63 -12.79 18.58 27.55
C LYS A 63 -12.27 18.84 28.98
N ASP A 64 -11.06 19.38 29.11
CA ASP A 64 -10.44 19.70 30.40
C ASP A 64 -11.25 20.70 31.23
N PHE A 65 -11.93 21.62 30.55
CA PHE A 65 -12.84 22.55 31.19
C PHE A 65 -14.08 21.82 31.72
N LEU A 66 -14.68 20.94 30.95
CA LEU A 66 -15.83 20.15 31.32
C LEU A 66 -15.56 19.25 32.52
N ASP A 67 -14.38 18.61 32.52
CA ASP A 67 -13.96 17.73 33.61
C ASP A 67 -13.77 18.46 34.96
N LYS A 68 -13.63 19.80 34.93
CA LYS A 68 -13.50 20.67 36.14
C LYS A 68 -14.82 21.26 36.60
N ILE A 69 -15.87 21.21 35.80
CA ILE A 69 -17.19 21.72 36.20
C ILE A 69 -17.86 20.67 37.08
N PRO A 70 -18.33 21.04 38.30
CA PRO A 70 -19.14 20.16 39.12
C PRO A 70 -20.38 19.71 38.32
N ASN A 71 -20.72 18.43 38.42
CA ASN A 71 -21.91 17.86 37.71
C ASN A 71 -23.24 18.57 38.09
N GLU A 72 -23.24 19.30 39.21
CA GLU A 72 -24.40 20.07 39.71
C GLU A 72 -24.63 21.36 38.94
N ASP A 73 -23.56 21.96 38.36
CA ASP A 73 -23.60 23.22 37.60
C ASP A 73 -23.93 23.00 36.10
N LEU A 74 -23.72 21.80 35.58
CA LEU A 74 -24.21 21.39 34.28
C LEU A 74 -25.71 21.08 34.45
N SER A 75 -26.59 22.07 34.24
CA SER A 75 -28.03 21.87 34.39
C SER A 75 -28.48 20.69 33.53
N ARG A 76 -28.95 19.63 34.18
CA ARG A 76 -29.43 18.40 33.55
C ARG A 76 -30.67 18.60 32.64
N GLU A 77 -31.19 19.80 32.60
CA GLU A 77 -32.43 20.19 31.90
C GLU A 77 -32.18 21.06 30.65
N GLY A 78 -30.92 21.44 30.36
CA GLY A 78 -30.57 22.25 29.19
C GLY A 78 -30.44 21.41 27.90
N THR A 79 -30.70 22.04 26.76
CA THR A 79 -30.43 21.48 25.45
C THR A 79 -28.93 21.52 25.12
N PHE A 80 -28.49 20.78 24.09
CA PHE A 80 -27.11 20.88 23.61
C PHE A 80 -26.77 22.33 23.16
N ASP A 81 -27.71 23.05 22.61
CA ASP A 81 -27.51 24.44 22.19
C ASP A 81 -27.30 25.37 23.39
N ASP A 82 -28.02 25.18 24.52
CA ASP A 82 -27.79 25.91 25.76
C ASP A 82 -26.39 25.66 26.32
N PHE A 83 -25.93 24.43 26.23
CA PHE A 83 -24.58 24.05 26.59
C PHE A 83 -23.53 24.72 25.70
N MET A 84 -23.72 24.75 24.42
CA MET A 84 -22.81 25.44 23.46
C MET A 84 -22.78 26.95 23.70
N GLU A 85 -23.90 27.56 24.06
CA GLU A 85 -23.96 28.97 24.48
C GLU A 85 -23.13 29.25 25.74
N TYR A 86 -23.18 28.36 26.70
CA TYR A 86 -22.39 28.45 27.94
C TYR A 86 -20.88 28.43 27.62
N LEU A 87 -20.43 27.50 26.79
CA LEU A 87 -19.02 27.42 26.33
C LEU A 87 -18.57 28.68 25.58
N LYS A 88 -19.42 29.27 24.74
CA LYS A 88 -19.13 30.53 24.03
C LYS A 88 -18.97 31.72 25.02
N LYS A 89 -19.75 31.78 26.07
CA LYS A 89 -19.64 32.83 27.09
C LYS A 89 -18.32 32.78 27.84
N TYR A 90 -17.82 31.57 28.16
CA TYR A 90 -16.53 31.38 28.81
C TYR A 90 -15.37 31.95 27.96
N ALA A 91 -15.43 31.90 26.64
CA ALA A 91 -14.40 32.43 25.75
C ALA A 91 -14.13 33.92 25.98
N ASN A 92 -15.07 34.69 26.52
CA ASN A 92 -14.91 36.14 26.74
C ASN A 92 -13.86 36.47 27.82
N GLY A 93 -13.48 35.52 28.66
CA GLY A 93 -12.43 35.67 29.66
C GLY A 93 -11.03 35.24 29.17
N LEU A 94 -10.88 34.74 27.95
CA LEU A 94 -9.62 34.23 27.42
C LEU A 94 -8.85 35.31 26.65
N THR A 95 -7.53 35.16 26.57
CA THR A 95 -6.70 35.93 25.62
C THR A 95 -7.06 35.59 24.18
N GLU A 96 -6.79 36.51 23.24
CA GLU A 96 -7.19 36.33 21.83
C GLU A 96 -6.67 35.03 21.19
N ASP A 97 -5.41 34.64 21.49
CA ASP A 97 -4.83 33.39 20.98
C ASP A 97 -5.57 32.16 21.54
N LYS A 98 -5.79 32.13 22.85
CA LYS A 98 -6.53 31.04 23.49
C LYS A 98 -7.99 30.99 23.06
N LYS A 99 -8.60 32.16 22.82
CA LYS A 99 -9.96 32.26 22.32
C LYS A 99 -10.11 31.66 20.91
N LYS A 100 -9.11 31.87 20.03
CA LYS A 100 -9.09 31.24 18.71
C LYS A 100 -9.11 29.73 18.80
N ILE A 101 -8.19 29.15 19.58
CA ILE A 101 -8.09 27.69 19.81
C ILE A 101 -9.37 27.15 20.48
N TRP A 102 -9.88 27.86 21.49
CA TRP A 102 -11.12 27.52 22.18
C TRP A 102 -12.32 27.48 21.22
N ASN A 103 -12.46 28.47 20.34
CA ASN A 103 -13.55 28.53 19.38
C ASN A 103 -13.48 27.39 18.34
N LEU A 104 -12.27 26.98 17.92
CA LEU A 104 -12.10 25.77 17.11
C LEU A 104 -12.56 24.52 17.86
N GLY A 105 -12.22 24.40 19.15
CA GLY A 105 -12.68 23.32 20.02
C GLY A 105 -14.20 23.26 20.14
N ILE A 106 -14.84 24.38 20.38
CA ILE A 106 -16.31 24.49 20.43
C ILE A 106 -16.94 24.07 19.10
N ALA A 107 -16.42 24.57 17.98
CA ALA A 107 -16.92 24.20 16.65
C ALA A 107 -16.77 22.69 16.40
N ALA A 108 -15.61 22.11 16.73
CA ALA A 108 -15.36 20.68 16.60
C ALA A 108 -16.29 19.83 17.48
N VAL A 109 -16.53 20.23 18.73
CA VAL A 109 -17.48 19.55 19.64
C VAL A 109 -18.91 19.60 19.11
N SER A 110 -19.32 20.76 18.58
CA SER A 110 -20.60 20.90 17.88
C SER A 110 -20.71 19.96 16.68
N ASN A 111 -19.68 19.93 15.87
CA ASN A 111 -19.61 19.06 14.69
C ASN A 111 -19.66 17.56 15.06
N ILE A 112 -18.98 17.15 16.14
CA ILE A 112 -19.05 15.78 16.64
C ILE A 112 -20.50 15.43 17.01
N HIS A 113 -21.21 16.33 17.67
CA HIS A 113 -22.61 16.10 18.06
C HIS A 113 -23.53 15.92 16.85
N TYR A 114 -23.47 16.81 15.87
CA TYR A 114 -24.39 16.80 14.72
C TYR A 114 -23.99 15.86 13.61
N TYR A 115 -22.68 15.70 13.37
CA TYR A 115 -22.14 14.98 12.19
C TYR A 115 -21.31 13.76 12.57
N ASN A 116 -21.12 13.49 13.88
CA ASN A 116 -20.22 12.43 14.36
C ASN A 116 -18.80 12.55 13.78
N SER A 117 -18.33 13.77 13.55
CA SER A 117 -17.03 14.11 12.96
C SER A 117 -16.63 15.51 13.42
N ALA A 118 -15.37 15.68 13.80
CA ALA A 118 -14.89 16.98 14.26
C ALA A 118 -14.70 17.96 13.11
N THR A 119 -14.15 17.48 11.99
CA THR A 119 -13.77 18.26 10.81
C THR A 119 -14.21 17.58 9.53
N TRP A 120 -14.02 18.26 8.40
CA TRP A 120 -14.21 17.67 7.07
C TRP A 120 -13.40 16.40 6.86
N TYR A 121 -12.22 16.30 7.46
CA TYR A 121 -11.31 15.17 7.29
C TYR A 121 -11.92 13.86 7.79
N ASP A 122 -12.34 13.82 9.06
CA ASP A 122 -13.00 12.64 9.63
C ASP A 122 -14.29 12.30 8.90
N TRP A 123 -15.04 13.34 8.51
CA TRP A 123 -16.30 13.16 7.82
C TRP A 123 -16.11 12.54 6.43
N THR A 124 -15.12 13.01 5.67
CA THR A 124 -14.84 12.45 4.33
C THR A 124 -14.36 11.01 4.38
N ILE A 125 -13.52 10.65 5.36
CA ILE A 125 -13.13 9.26 5.58
C ILE A 125 -14.37 8.38 5.83
N LYS A 126 -15.29 8.82 6.67
CA LYS A 126 -16.49 8.05 7.02
C LYS A 126 -17.49 7.97 5.87
N ASN A 127 -17.68 9.03 5.13
CA ASN A 127 -18.78 9.16 4.18
C ASN A 127 -18.35 8.97 2.72
N TRP A 128 -17.14 9.37 2.34
CA TRP A 128 -16.60 9.14 1.00
C TRP A 128 -15.72 7.89 0.94
N GLY A 129 -15.12 7.49 2.07
CA GLY A 129 -14.14 6.40 2.16
C GLY A 129 -12.70 6.89 1.94
N THR A 130 -12.49 8.13 1.53
CA THR A 130 -11.20 8.76 1.23
C THR A 130 -11.23 10.24 1.64
N THR A 131 -10.08 10.85 1.82
CA THR A 131 -9.94 12.27 2.14
C THR A 131 -9.85 13.17 0.90
N SER A 132 -9.62 12.60 -0.27
CA SER A 132 -9.47 13.34 -1.53
C SER A 132 -10.74 13.28 -2.38
N LEU A 133 -10.92 14.27 -3.22
CA LEU A 133 -11.78 14.14 -4.39
C LEU A 133 -11.15 13.18 -5.40
N ALA A 134 -11.95 12.70 -6.35
CA ALA A 134 -11.45 11.99 -7.51
C ALA A 134 -10.57 12.90 -8.38
N TYR A 135 -9.46 12.35 -8.88
CA TYR A 135 -8.53 13.07 -9.76
C TYR A 135 -7.90 12.12 -10.79
N LYS A 136 -7.15 12.65 -11.75
CA LYS A 136 -6.51 11.91 -12.84
C LYS A 136 -7.47 10.91 -13.50
N TYR A 137 -8.51 11.47 -14.14
CA TYR A 137 -9.50 10.66 -14.85
C TYR A 137 -8.88 10.01 -16.10
N HIS A 138 -9.11 8.71 -16.25
CA HIS A 138 -8.70 7.94 -17.42
C HIS A 138 -9.91 7.59 -18.27
N LYS A 139 -9.76 7.72 -19.59
CA LYS A 139 -10.83 7.35 -20.51
C LYS A 139 -10.97 5.81 -20.56
N SER A 140 -12.20 5.33 -20.50
CA SER A 140 -12.54 3.93 -20.74
C SER A 140 -13.29 3.77 -22.07
N ASP A 141 -13.11 2.65 -22.73
CA ASP A 141 -13.90 2.27 -23.92
C ASP A 141 -15.33 1.84 -23.51
N ASN A 142 -15.55 1.47 -22.26
CA ASN A 142 -16.86 1.18 -21.70
C ASN A 142 -17.53 2.50 -21.28
N PRO A 143 -18.65 2.94 -21.92
CA PRO A 143 -19.31 4.21 -21.60
C PRO A 143 -19.95 4.24 -20.21
N ASN A 144 -20.08 3.09 -19.55
CA ASN A 144 -20.64 2.91 -18.21
C ASN A 144 -19.55 2.69 -17.15
N GLU A 145 -18.32 3.09 -17.45
CA GLU A 145 -17.21 2.95 -16.57
C GLU A 145 -16.56 4.30 -16.25
N LEU A 146 -16.20 4.51 -15.01
CA LEU A 146 -15.41 5.63 -14.52
C LEU A 146 -14.08 5.10 -13.98
N ASN A 147 -12.98 5.71 -14.41
CA ASN A 147 -11.64 5.34 -14.01
C ASN A 147 -10.91 6.59 -13.48
N PHE A 148 -10.58 6.59 -12.20
CA PHE A 148 -10.05 7.75 -11.49
C PHE A 148 -9.17 7.36 -10.32
N LEU A 149 -8.36 8.30 -9.83
CA LEU A 149 -7.55 8.11 -8.64
C LEU A 149 -8.17 8.78 -7.42
N THR A 150 -7.88 8.22 -6.24
CA THR A 150 -8.10 8.81 -4.92
C THR A 150 -6.86 8.63 -4.06
N ALA A 151 -6.70 9.46 -3.02
CA ALA A 151 -5.56 9.37 -2.11
C ALA A 151 -5.82 8.39 -0.96
N TRP A 152 -4.87 7.53 -0.66
CA TRP A 152 -4.78 6.62 0.49
C TRP A 152 -5.83 5.50 0.56
N LYS A 153 -7.06 5.76 0.13
CA LYS A 153 -8.19 4.83 0.26
C LYS A 153 -9.12 4.89 -0.95
N PRO A 154 -9.73 3.76 -1.32
CA PRO A 154 -10.72 3.74 -2.40
C PRO A 154 -12.02 4.46 -2.02
N ALA A 155 -12.73 4.97 -3.02
CA ALA A 155 -13.96 5.74 -2.87
C ALA A 155 -15.20 4.92 -2.48
N LYS A 156 -15.05 3.90 -1.65
CA LYS A 156 -16.14 2.94 -1.32
C LYS A 156 -17.34 3.60 -0.67
N GLY A 157 -17.12 4.57 0.21
CA GLY A 157 -18.21 5.28 0.88
C GLY A 157 -19.07 6.09 -0.08
N ILE A 158 -18.44 6.80 -1.04
CA ILE A 158 -19.20 7.58 -2.03
C ILE A 158 -19.98 6.68 -2.98
N ILE A 159 -19.41 5.52 -3.36
CA ILE A 159 -20.11 4.57 -4.22
C ILE A 159 -21.31 3.93 -3.50
N GLY A 160 -21.15 3.59 -2.21
CA GLY A 160 -22.25 3.15 -1.37
C GLY A 160 -23.38 4.18 -1.30
N ASN A 161 -23.06 5.48 -1.14
CA ASN A 161 -24.07 6.55 -1.15
C ASN A 161 -24.68 6.77 -2.53
N LEU A 162 -23.91 6.72 -3.60
CA LEU A 162 -24.42 6.80 -4.97
C LEU A 162 -25.42 5.68 -5.24
N SER A 163 -25.14 4.46 -4.80
CA SER A 163 -26.04 3.32 -4.96
C SER A 163 -27.37 3.44 -4.17
N LYS A 164 -27.41 4.26 -3.10
CA LYS A 164 -28.67 4.60 -2.41
C LYS A 164 -29.53 5.56 -3.23
N HIS A 165 -28.90 6.50 -3.94
CA HIS A 165 -29.61 7.45 -4.78
C HIS A 165 -30.16 6.81 -6.05
N TYR A 166 -29.52 5.73 -6.52
CA TYR A 166 -29.91 4.96 -7.71
C TYR A 166 -30.06 3.47 -7.39
N PRO A 167 -31.08 3.07 -6.60
CA PRO A 167 -31.22 1.71 -6.06
C PRO A 167 -31.46 0.64 -7.12
N GLU A 168 -31.88 1.02 -8.32
CA GLU A 168 -32.10 0.11 -9.46
C GLU A 168 -30.82 -0.23 -10.22
N LEU A 169 -29.72 0.51 -9.96
CA LEU A 169 -28.43 0.28 -10.58
C LEU A 169 -27.51 -0.53 -9.65
N THR A 170 -26.64 -1.30 -10.26
CA THR A 170 -25.53 -1.98 -9.56
C THR A 170 -24.22 -1.29 -9.89
N PHE A 171 -23.42 -1.05 -8.86
CA PHE A 171 -22.15 -0.34 -8.90
C PHE A 171 -21.04 -1.30 -8.49
N THR A 172 -20.20 -1.70 -9.42
CA THR A 172 -19.04 -2.57 -9.13
C THR A 172 -17.78 -1.72 -9.17
N ILE A 173 -17.12 -1.59 -8.02
CA ILE A 173 -15.84 -0.90 -7.90
C ILE A 173 -14.72 -1.93 -7.76
N LYS A 174 -13.69 -1.80 -8.60
CA LYS A 174 -12.38 -2.44 -8.43
C LYS A 174 -11.39 -1.36 -8.03
N TRP A 175 -10.49 -1.69 -7.12
CA TRP A 175 -9.46 -0.75 -6.70
C TRP A 175 -8.15 -1.46 -6.44
N ALA A 176 -7.04 -0.75 -6.61
CA ALA A 176 -5.71 -1.18 -6.20
C ALA A 176 -4.85 0.03 -5.83
N ASP A 177 -4.04 -0.15 -4.80
CA ASP A 177 -2.98 0.80 -4.40
C ASP A 177 -1.87 0.83 -5.46
N GLU A 178 -1.14 1.95 -5.53
CA GLU A 178 0.06 2.04 -6.35
C GLU A 178 1.19 1.14 -5.82
N TYR A 179 1.17 0.77 -4.54
CA TYR A 179 1.95 -0.31 -3.97
C TYR A 179 1.22 -1.63 -4.22
N PHE A 180 1.74 -2.40 -5.19
CA PHE A 180 1.12 -3.65 -5.61
C PHE A 180 1.12 -4.68 -4.47
N GLY A 181 0.01 -5.41 -4.34
CA GLY A 181 -0.17 -6.43 -3.31
C GLY A 181 -0.96 -5.97 -2.10
N GLU A 182 -1.05 -4.67 -1.87
CA GLU A 182 -1.80 -4.10 -0.75
C GLU A 182 -3.08 -3.42 -1.20
N ASN A 183 -4.02 -3.26 -0.26
CA ASN A 183 -5.23 -2.45 -0.41
C ASN A 183 -5.88 -2.56 -1.81
N CYS A 184 -6.23 -3.78 -2.23
CA CYS A 184 -6.86 -4.06 -3.51
C CYS A 184 -8.08 -4.98 -3.37
N GLY A 185 -8.98 -4.95 -4.35
CA GLY A 185 -10.15 -5.81 -4.36
C GLY A 185 -11.30 -5.30 -5.23
N THR A 186 -12.42 -6.02 -5.13
CA THR A 186 -13.67 -5.72 -5.84
C THR A 186 -14.83 -5.73 -4.87
N GLU A 187 -15.71 -4.74 -4.95
CA GLU A 187 -17.00 -4.74 -4.26
C GLU A 187 -18.11 -4.29 -5.21
N ALA A 188 -19.28 -4.91 -5.07
CA ALA A 188 -20.49 -4.48 -5.74
C ALA A 188 -21.50 -3.92 -4.74
N TYR A 189 -22.12 -2.81 -5.10
CA TYR A 189 -23.11 -2.10 -4.30
C TYR A 189 -24.45 -2.02 -5.03
N GLN A 190 -25.54 -2.24 -4.29
CA GLN A 190 -26.89 -1.97 -4.73
C GLN A 190 -27.73 -1.46 -3.55
N ASN A 191 -28.49 -0.40 -3.77
CA ASN A 191 -29.34 0.20 -2.74
C ASN A 191 -28.60 0.45 -1.40
N GLY A 192 -27.38 0.95 -1.46
CA GLY A 192 -26.52 1.28 -0.32
C GLY A 192 -25.92 0.09 0.42
N LYS A 193 -26.09 -1.13 -0.09
CA LYS A 193 -25.57 -2.36 0.51
C LYS A 193 -24.50 -2.99 -0.37
N VAL A 194 -23.49 -3.55 0.27
CA VAL A 194 -22.53 -4.43 -0.41
C VAL A 194 -23.25 -5.74 -0.74
N VAL A 195 -23.36 -6.07 -2.03
CA VAL A 195 -24.01 -7.31 -2.51
C VAL A 195 -23.00 -8.36 -2.94
N SER A 196 -21.76 -7.97 -3.22
CA SER A 196 -20.64 -8.88 -3.47
C SER A 196 -19.33 -8.25 -2.99
N ARG A 197 -18.41 -9.08 -2.52
CA ARG A 197 -17.04 -8.68 -2.16
C ARG A 197 -16.08 -9.79 -2.52
N GLU A 198 -15.03 -9.43 -3.25
CA GLU A 198 -13.95 -10.33 -3.63
C GLU A 198 -12.62 -9.64 -3.32
N LEU A 199 -11.80 -10.28 -2.49
CA LEU A 199 -10.46 -9.82 -2.13
C LEU A 199 -9.46 -10.90 -2.57
N PRO A 200 -8.31 -10.53 -3.11
CA PRO A 200 -7.24 -11.48 -3.35
C PRO A 200 -6.85 -12.21 -2.06
N HIS A 201 -6.53 -13.50 -2.15
CA HIS A 201 -6.28 -14.36 -1.00
C HIS A 201 -4.80 -14.67 -0.77
N THR A 202 -3.97 -14.42 -1.77
CA THR A 202 -2.52 -14.66 -1.72
C THR A 202 -1.78 -13.42 -2.18
N ASP A 203 -0.52 -13.29 -1.80
CA ASP A 203 0.38 -12.24 -2.27
C ASP A 203 0.39 -12.16 -3.79
N VAL A 204 0.65 -13.27 -4.47
CA VAL A 204 0.66 -13.34 -5.94
C VAL A 204 -0.65 -12.84 -6.55
N SER A 205 -1.80 -13.31 -6.03
CA SER A 205 -3.09 -12.87 -6.56
C SER A 205 -3.37 -11.39 -6.31
N ALA A 206 -2.85 -10.82 -5.24
CA ALA A 206 -3.00 -9.40 -4.92
C ALA A 206 -2.14 -8.51 -5.84
N VAL A 207 -0.88 -8.92 -6.06
CA VAL A 207 0.02 -8.22 -7.00
C VAL A 207 -0.50 -8.31 -8.43
N ASP A 208 -0.91 -9.49 -8.89
CA ASP A 208 -1.46 -9.68 -10.25
C ASP A 208 -2.75 -8.88 -10.45
N PHE A 209 -3.62 -8.85 -9.44
CA PHE A 209 -4.84 -8.03 -9.47
C PHE A 209 -4.49 -6.53 -9.58
N ALA A 210 -3.52 -6.04 -8.82
CA ALA A 210 -3.07 -4.66 -8.90
C ALA A 210 -2.45 -4.36 -10.26
N ALA A 211 -1.64 -5.28 -10.82
CA ALA A 211 -1.06 -5.18 -12.15
C ALA A 211 -2.14 -4.99 -13.24
N ASP A 212 -3.21 -5.78 -13.18
CA ASP A 212 -4.36 -5.65 -14.08
C ASP A 212 -5.05 -4.29 -13.94
N ILE A 213 -5.30 -3.84 -12.70
CA ILE A 213 -5.95 -2.54 -12.43
C ILE A 213 -5.08 -1.39 -12.94
N TRP A 214 -3.78 -1.42 -12.70
CA TRP A 214 -2.85 -0.37 -13.12
C TRP A 214 -2.44 -0.49 -14.59
N GLN A 215 -2.74 -1.62 -15.26
CA GLN A 215 -2.29 -1.94 -16.62
C GLN A 215 -0.78 -1.82 -16.75
N MET A 216 -0.08 -2.38 -15.78
CA MET A 216 1.37 -2.32 -15.63
C MET A 216 1.85 -3.66 -15.09
N SER A 217 2.90 -4.22 -15.65
CA SER A 217 3.44 -5.49 -15.16
C SER A 217 4.08 -5.32 -13.77
N PRO A 218 4.12 -6.37 -12.94
CA PRO A 218 4.85 -6.32 -11.67
C PRO A 218 6.32 -5.92 -11.85
N ALA A 219 6.97 -6.38 -12.92
CA ALA A 219 8.36 -6.03 -13.24
C ALA A 219 8.58 -4.52 -13.46
N GLU A 220 7.60 -3.80 -14.05
CA GLU A 220 7.67 -2.34 -14.18
C GLU A 220 7.59 -1.62 -12.83
N ARG A 221 7.11 -2.31 -11.80
CA ARG A 221 7.11 -1.84 -10.40
C ARG A 221 8.30 -2.37 -9.61
N GLY A 222 9.24 -3.02 -10.28
CA GLY A 222 10.39 -3.61 -9.63
C GLY A 222 10.05 -4.86 -8.81
N LEU A 223 9.00 -5.57 -9.14
CA LEU A 223 8.60 -6.81 -8.47
C LEU A 223 8.91 -8.01 -9.35
N VAL A 224 9.52 -9.03 -8.77
CA VAL A 224 9.78 -10.32 -9.41
C VAL A 224 9.21 -11.44 -8.56
N LEU A 225 8.74 -12.50 -9.23
CA LEU A 225 8.24 -13.67 -8.53
C LEU A 225 9.42 -14.46 -7.94
N ASN A 226 9.33 -14.86 -6.68
CA ASN A 226 10.33 -15.70 -6.05
C ASN A 226 10.39 -17.10 -6.70
N LEU A 227 11.43 -17.89 -6.42
CA LEU A 227 11.62 -19.21 -7.04
C LEU A 227 10.50 -20.20 -6.78
N SER A 228 9.86 -20.14 -5.62
CA SER A 228 8.73 -21.00 -5.27
C SER A 228 7.42 -20.58 -5.96
N GLY A 229 7.38 -19.39 -6.58
CA GLY A 229 6.22 -18.90 -7.29
C GLY A 229 5.05 -18.51 -6.39
N ASN A 230 5.28 -18.29 -5.11
CA ASN A 230 4.25 -18.02 -4.11
C ASN A 230 4.25 -16.58 -3.57
N LYS A 231 5.30 -15.78 -3.87
CA LYS A 231 5.43 -14.40 -3.40
C LYS A 231 6.14 -13.53 -4.43
N TYR A 232 5.72 -12.30 -4.56
CA TYR A 232 6.49 -11.26 -5.25
C TYR A 232 7.46 -10.59 -4.28
N ILE A 233 8.67 -10.35 -4.74
CA ILE A 233 9.74 -9.68 -4.01
C ILE A 233 10.21 -8.47 -4.78
N CYS A 234 10.68 -7.45 -4.08
CA CYS A 234 11.15 -6.21 -4.67
C CYS A 234 12.39 -6.48 -5.53
N SER A 235 12.44 -5.99 -6.77
CA SER A 235 13.65 -6.00 -7.60
C SER A 235 14.49 -4.77 -7.30
N SER A 236 14.93 -4.62 -6.04
CA SER A 236 15.84 -3.54 -5.70
C SER A 236 17.13 -3.63 -6.54
N VAL A 237 17.84 -2.52 -6.63
CA VAL A 237 18.97 -2.33 -7.53
C VAL A 237 20.17 -3.24 -7.19
N ASP A 238 20.15 -3.86 -6.01
CA ASP A 238 21.26 -4.63 -5.48
C ASP A 238 21.05 -6.13 -5.70
N GLU A 239 21.19 -6.57 -6.95
CA GLU A 239 21.32 -7.98 -7.29
C GLU A 239 22.79 -8.38 -7.17
N TYR A 240 23.04 -9.48 -6.48
CA TYR A 240 24.35 -10.03 -6.28
C TYR A 240 24.43 -11.41 -6.93
N SER A 241 25.59 -11.75 -7.44
CA SER A 241 25.89 -13.11 -7.89
C SER A 241 26.92 -13.74 -7.00
N VAL A 242 26.65 -14.97 -6.56
CA VAL A 242 27.59 -15.78 -5.77
C VAL A 242 27.93 -17.03 -6.58
N VAL A 243 29.19 -17.27 -6.76
CA VAL A 243 29.70 -18.48 -7.43
C VAL A 243 30.23 -19.42 -6.36
N GLU A 244 29.65 -20.61 -6.29
CA GLU A 244 30.10 -21.67 -5.41
C GLU A 244 31.27 -22.43 -6.04
N ILE A 245 32.37 -22.52 -5.30
CA ILE A 245 33.59 -23.26 -5.70
C ILE A 245 33.80 -24.38 -4.69
N PHE A 246 33.76 -25.63 -5.15
CA PHE A 246 33.94 -26.82 -4.31
C PHE A 246 32.99 -26.90 -3.09
N GLY A 247 31.73 -26.51 -3.29
CA GLY A 247 30.75 -26.53 -2.20
C GLY A 247 30.87 -25.33 -1.24
N LYS A 248 31.60 -24.27 -1.60
CA LYS A 248 31.74 -23.05 -0.82
C LYS A 248 31.45 -21.84 -1.68
N PRO A 249 30.77 -20.81 -1.13
CA PRO A 249 30.76 -19.51 -1.78
C PRO A 249 32.21 -19.04 -1.92
N GLY A 250 32.67 -18.88 -3.15
CA GLY A 250 34.05 -18.54 -3.43
C GLY A 250 34.22 -17.15 -4.01
N LEU A 251 33.21 -16.71 -4.80
CA LEU A 251 33.24 -15.42 -5.48
C LEU A 251 31.89 -14.75 -5.33
N PHE A 252 31.96 -13.44 -5.22
CA PHE A 252 30.80 -12.57 -5.08
C PHE A 252 30.96 -11.40 -6.07
N ALA A 253 29.91 -11.13 -6.84
CA ALA A 253 29.85 -10.03 -7.79
C ALA A 253 28.66 -9.12 -7.51
N ASN A 254 28.88 -7.82 -7.53
CA ASN A 254 27.84 -6.79 -7.35
C ASN A 254 26.96 -6.61 -8.60
N GLU A 255 26.94 -7.61 -9.45
CA GLU A 255 26.15 -7.61 -10.67
C GLU A 255 25.62 -9.00 -10.98
N ARG A 256 24.64 -9.06 -11.88
CA ARG A 256 24.06 -10.32 -12.30
C ARG A 256 24.94 -10.99 -13.33
N LEU A 257 25.73 -11.95 -12.91
CA LEU A 257 26.48 -12.84 -13.81
C LEU A 257 25.52 -13.74 -14.59
N THR A 258 25.92 -14.14 -15.78
CA THR A 258 25.23 -15.12 -16.60
C THR A 258 25.97 -16.47 -16.55
N GLU A 259 25.34 -17.52 -17.07
CA GLU A 259 25.99 -18.84 -17.16
C GLU A 259 27.25 -18.81 -18.05
N ASP A 260 27.34 -17.85 -18.99
CA ASP A 260 28.50 -17.69 -19.86
C ASP A 260 29.66 -17.00 -19.15
N ASP A 261 29.39 -16.26 -18.07
CA ASP A 261 30.40 -15.56 -17.26
C ASP A 261 31.04 -16.48 -16.21
N VAL A 262 30.47 -17.66 -15.98
CA VAL A 262 30.91 -18.59 -14.92
C VAL A 262 31.40 -19.89 -15.57
N PRO A 263 32.59 -20.41 -15.17
CA PRO A 263 33.11 -21.68 -15.65
C PRO A 263 32.12 -22.83 -15.39
N LYS A 264 32.04 -23.75 -16.35
CA LYS A 264 31.18 -24.91 -16.24
C LYS A 264 31.61 -25.82 -15.10
N GLY A 265 30.65 -26.26 -14.33
CA GLY A 265 30.86 -27.12 -13.16
C GLY A 265 30.70 -26.40 -11.81
N LEU A 266 30.45 -25.09 -11.86
CA LEU A 266 30.20 -24.29 -10.66
C LEU A 266 28.71 -23.97 -10.55
N HIS A 267 28.25 -23.77 -9.33
CA HIS A 267 26.90 -23.26 -9.07
C HIS A 267 26.90 -21.72 -9.02
N LEU A 268 26.00 -21.13 -9.76
CA LEU A 268 25.76 -19.70 -9.75
C LEU A 268 24.43 -19.41 -9.07
N TYR A 269 24.46 -18.58 -8.03
CA TYR A 269 23.29 -18.09 -7.32
C TYR A 269 23.11 -16.62 -7.59
N HIS A 270 21.87 -16.21 -7.84
CA HIS A 270 21.49 -14.82 -7.86
C HIS A 270 20.77 -14.51 -6.56
N LEU A 271 21.34 -13.61 -5.80
CA LEU A 271 20.83 -13.16 -4.52
C LEU A 271 20.33 -11.73 -4.63
N ARG A 272 19.39 -11.39 -3.79
CA ARG A 272 18.93 -10.02 -3.61
C ARG A 272 18.79 -9.71 -2.13
N TYR A 273 19.20 -8.52 -1.75
CA TYR A 273 18.89 -7.98 -0.44
C TYR A 273 17.47 -7.41 -0.44
N ASP A 274 16.65 -7.85 0.50
CA ASP A 274 15.32 -7.33 0.75
C ASP A 274 15.43 -6.28 1.88
N ASP A 275 15.38 -5.00 1.51
CA ASP A 275 15.49 -3.89 2.47
C ASP A 275 14.33 -3.87 3.48
N ASP A 276 13.15 -4.36 3.10
CA ASP A 276 11.98 -4.34 3.98
C ASP A 276 12.07 -5.39 5.09
N ASN A 277 12.68 -6.53 4.80
CA ASN A 277 12.87 -7.62 5.76
C ASN A 277 14.32 -7.73 6.29
N CYS A 278 15.25 -6.96 5.73
CA CYS A 278 16.68 -7.01 6.04
C CYS A 278 17.30 -8.40 5.82
N GLU A 279 16.91 -9.08 4.75
CA GLU A 279 17.30 -10.46 4.43
C GLU A 279 17.82 -10.59 3.01
N MET A 280 18.73 -11.56 2.79
CA MET A 280 19.13 -11.97 1.45
C MET A 280 18.20 -13.05 0.93
N GLN A 281 17.69 -12.86 -0.27
CA GLN A 281 16.82 -13.82 -0.94
C GLN A 281 17.49 -14.40 -2.18
N THR A 282 17.43 -15.72 -2.32
CA THR A 282 17.86 -16.38 -3.55
C THR A 282 16.82 -16.20 -4.64
N LEU A 283 17.14 -15.44 -5.69
CA LEU A 283 16.25 -15.21 -6.83
C LEU A 283 16.22 -16.39 -7.78
N GLU A 284 17.38 -16.90 -8.13
CA GLU A 284 17.52 -18.04 -9.00
C GLU A 284 18.83 -18.78 -8.70
N ARG A 285 18.86 -20.04 -9.08
CA ARG A 285 20.03 -20.89 -9.03
C ARG A 285 20.25 -21.50 -10.39
N LYS A 286 21.49 -21.42 -10.86
CA LYS A 286 21.92 -22.06 -12.10
C LYS A 286 23.09 -22.99 -11.82
N VAL A 287 23.09 -24.13 -12.48
CA VAL A 287 24.17 -25.09 -12.41
C VAL A 287 24.87 -25.12 -13.76
N THR A 288 26.16 -24.80 -13.78
CA THR A 288 26.98 -24.92 -14.96
C THR A 288 27.77 -26.24 -14.93
N VAL A 289 27.90 -26.90 -16.05
CA VAL A 289 28.62 -28.18 -16.17
C VAL A 289 29.74 -28.01 -17.19
N ASN A 290 30.97 -28.28 -16.80
CA ASN A 290 32.07 -28.26 -17.74
C ASN A 290 32.01 -29.43 -18.74
N HIS A 291 32.70 -29.28 -19.87
CA HIS A 291 32.67 -30.31 -20.93
C HIS A 291 33.27 -31.67 -20.52
N ALA A 292 34.07 -31.69 -19.46
CA ALA A 292 34.69 -32.92 -18.94
C ALA A 292 33.96 -33.51 -17.72
N GLY A 293 32.92 -32.81 -17.19
CA GLY A 293 32.23 -33.22 -15.96
C GLY A 293 33.08 -33.08 -14.70
N SER A 294 34.24 -32.39 -14.78
CA SER A 294 35.13 -32.13 -13.66
C SER A 294 34.99 -30.68 -13.17
N LEU A 295 35.15 -30.47 -11.88
CA LEU A 295 35.18 -29.15 -11.28
C LEU A 295 36.40 -28.36 -11.76
N VAL A 296 36.21 -27.06 -12.00
CA VAL A 296 37.27 -26.13 -12.39
C VAL A 296 37.90 -25.56 -11.11
N THR A 297 39.20 -25.29 -11.11
CA THR A 297 39.86 -24.63 -9.98
C THR A 297 39.58 -23.12 -10.01
N ALA A 298 39.65 -22.48 -8.83
CA ALA A 298 39.44 -21.04 -8.72
C ALA A 298 40.42 -20.20 -9.60
N GLU A 299 41.64 -20.75 -9.84
CA GLU A 299 42.67 -20.14 -10.67
C GLU A 299 42.34 -20.14 -12.18
N GLU A 300 41.39 -21.00 -12.60
CA GLU A 300 40.95 -21.12 -13.98
C GLU A 300 39.74 -20.20 -14.29
N ILE A 301 39.24 -19.48 -13.28
CA ILE A 301 38.08 -18.60 -13.41
C ILE A 301 38.55 -17.22 -13.90
N ASP A 302 38.12 -16.84 -15.08
CA ASP A 302 38.33 -15.51 -15.63
C ASP A 302 36.97 -14.78 -15.73
N PHE A 303 36.76 -13.78 -14.86
CA PHE A 303 35.58 -12.93 -14.84
C PHE A 303 35.74 -11.66 -15.69
N GLY A 304 36.84 -11.54 -16.42
CA GLY A 304 37.11 -10.37 -17.26
C GLY A 304 37.31 -9.08 -16.44
N ASN A 305 36.56 -8.03 -16.80
CA ASN A 305 36.69 -6.72 -16.16
C ASN A 305 35.60 -6.49 -15.07
N GLN A 306 34.94 -7.54 -14.62
CA GLN A 306 33.88 -7.40 -13.61
C GLN A 306 34.47 -7.19 -12.22
N GLU A 307 33.84 -6.30 -11.45
CA GLU A 307 34.18 -6.15 -10.03
C GLU A 307 33.54 -7.30 -9.25
N TYR A 308 34.36 -8.08 -8.60
CA TYR A 308 33.95 -9.18 -7.72
C TYR A 308 34.83 -9.22 -6.46
N ILE A 309 34.27 -9.80 -5.42
CA ILE A 309 34.96 -10.00 -4.14
C ILE A 309 35.12 -11.49 -3.91
N GLU A 310 36.33 -11.95 -3.64
CA GLU A 310 36.57 -13.32 -3.18
C GLU A 310 36.08 -13.44 -1.74
N LEU A 311 35.14 -14.36 -1.49
CA LEU A 311 34.60 -14.59 -0.15
C LEU A 311 35.54 -15.50 0.63
N THR A 312 36.28 -14.94 1.57
CA THR A 312 37.32 -15.66 2.33
C THR A 312 36.90 -16.00 3.75
N ASP A 313 35.99 -15.25 4.35
CA ASP A 313 35.49 -15.47 5.70
C ASP A 313 34.08 -14.88 5.92
N GLU A 314 33.48 -15.11 7.10
CA GLU A 314 32.16 -14.65 7.50
C GLU A 314 32.01 -13.11 7.47
N SER A 315 33.12 -12.38 7.65
CA SER A 315 33.09 -10.92 7.67
C SER A 315 32.79 -10.32 6.29
N ASP A 316 33.08 -11.05 5.23
CA ASP A 316 32.87 -10.59 3.85
C ASP A 316 31.39 -10.51 3.49
N LEU A 317 30.53 -11.24 4.18
CA LEU A 317 29.08 -11.20 3.97
C LEU A 317 28.33 -10.36 5.02
N SER A 318 28.96 -10.04 6.15
CA SER A 318 28.31 -9.34 7.26
C SER A 318 27.77 -7.98 6.89
N PHE A 319 28.40 -7.27 5.97
CA PHE A 319 27.93 -5.94 5.51
C PHE A 319 26.70 -6.04 4.56
N LEU A 320 26.39 -7.23 4.06
CA LEU A 320 25.24 -7.46 3.19
C LEU A 320 23.97 -7.82 3.98
N GLY A 321 24.08 -7.96 5.32
CA GLY A 321 22.95 -8.40 6.14
C GLY A 321 22.53 -9.84 5.85
N VAL A 322 23.46 -10.68 5.42
CA VAL A 322 23.17 -12.08 5.08
C VAL A 322 22.81 -12.85 6.34
N ASP A 323 21.72 -13.57 6.28
CA ASP A 323 21.17 -14.33 7.38
C ASP A 323 22.09 -15.49 7.82
N SER A 324 21.85 -15.97 9.04
CA SER A 324 22.59 -17.08 9.71
C SER A 324 22.77 -18.34 8.85
N ASP A 325 21.91 -18.55 7.87
CA ASP A 325 22.01 -19.72 6.99
C ASP A 325 23.16 -19.61 5.98
N PHE A 326 23.56 -18.40 5.61
CA PHE A 326 24.78 -18.17 4.81
C PHE A 326 26.04 -18.32 5.67
N GLU A 327 25.98 -18.00 6.96
CA GLU A 327 27.10 -18.21 7.88
C GLU A 327 27.51 -19.68 7.93
N HIS A 328 26.54 -20.61 7.82
CA HIS A 328 26.84 -22.05 7.72
C HIS A 328 27.65 -22.41 6.47
N LEU A 329 27.48 -21.69 5.37
CA LEU A 329 28.24 -21.92 4.15
C LEU A 329 29.70 -21.47 4.26
N LEU A 330 30.00 -20.54 5.17
CA LEU A 330 31.37 -20.03 5.40
C LEU A 330 32.13 -20.73 6.53
N SER A 331 31.44 -21.41 7.46
CA SER A 331 32.02 -21.96 8.69
C SER A 331 32.91 -23.20 8.50
N GLY A 332 33.07 -23.70 7.31
CA GLY A 332 33.95 -24.87 7.03
C GLY A 332 33.32 -26.23 7.21
N ASP A 333 32.19 -26.36 7.87
CA ASP A 333 31.35 -27.56 7.94
C ASP A 333 30.39 -27.65 6.75
N ILE A 334 30.84 -27.14 5.59
CA ILE A 334 30.01 -27.05 4.42
C ILE A 334 29.81 -28.42 3.83
N PRO A 335 28.56 -28.79 3.61
CA PRO A 335 28.20 -30.02 2.94
C PRO A 335 28.89 -30.13 1.58
N THR A 336 29.15 -31.35 1.17
CA THR A 336 29.57 -31.65 -0.20
C THR A 336 28.54 -31.06 -1.20
N PHE A 337 28.97 -30.87 -2.43
CA PHE A 337 28.16 -30.34 -3.53
C PHE A 337 26.72 -30.90 -3.57
N ASP A 338 26.55 -32.21 -3.41
CA ASP A 338 25.24 -32.89 -3.35
C ASP A 338 24.42 -32.47 -2.11
N THR A 339 25.11 -32.18 -1.00
CA THR A 339 24.47 -31.80 0.27
C THR A 339 24.00 -30.33 0.24
N LEU A 340 24.70 -29.46 -0.46
CA LEU A 340 24.23 -28.07 -0.66
C LEU A 340 22.97 -28.05 -1.54
N ASP A 341 22.92 -28.91 -2.54
CA ASP A 341 21.75 -29.14 -3.38
C ASP A 341 20.58 -29.71 -2.56
N GLU A 342 20.85 -30.66 -1.67
CA GLU A 342 19.86 -31.18 -0.74
C GLU A 342 19.42 -30.14 0.27
N TYR A 343 20.32 -29.32 0.79
CA TYR A 343 20.02 -28.23 1.72
C TYR A 343 19.11 -27.20 1.07
N ILE A 344 19.49 -26.69 -0.09
CA ILE A 344 18.70 -25.71 -0.82
C ILE A 344 17.33 -26.26 -1.26
N ASN A 345 17.23 -27.55 -1.59
CA ASN A 345 15.97 -28.17 -2.00
C ASN A 345 15.12 -28.70 -0.85
N LYS A 346 15.72 -29.04 0.31
CA LYS A 346 15.06 -29.67 1.44
C LYS A 346 14.31 -28.66 2.32
N ASP A 347 14.85 -27.47 2.46
CA ASP A 347 14.27 -26.40 3.27
C ASP A 347 13.53 -25.34 2.45
N GLY A 348 13.27 -25.62 1.17
CA GLY A 348 12.58 -24.66 0.29
C GLY A 348 13.51 -23.61 -0.31
N GLY A 349 14.80 -23.86 -0.30
CA GLY A 349 15.82 -22.89 -0.65
C GLY A 349 15.99 -21.84 0.45
N LEU A 350 16.88 -20.91 0.27
CA LEU A 350 16.99 -19.70 1.09
C LEU A 350 15.78 -18.78 0.87
N THR A 351 14.59 -19.34 0.78
CA THR A 351 13.33 -18.64 0.67
C THR A 351 12.64 -18.73 2.02
N TYR A 352 12.60 -17.63 2.73
CA TYR A 352 11.81 -17.52 3.96
C TYR A 352 10.32 -17.37 3.62
N ASP A 353 9.51 -18.08 4.40
CA ASP A 353 8.04 -17.93 4.40
C ASP A 353 7.61 -16.54 4.89
#